data_24a92084be633d6294f61d5eecfd10f2
#
_entry.id   24a92084be633d6294f61d5eecfd10f2
#
_cell.length_a   1.000
_cell.length_b   1.000
_cell.length_c   1.000
_cell.angle_alpha   90.00
_cell.angle_beta   90.00
_cell.angle_gamma   90.00
#
_symmetry.space_group_name_H-M   'P 1'
#
loop_
_entity.id
_entity.type
_entity.pdbx_description
1 polymer ?
#
loop_
_entity_poly.entity_id
_entity_poly.type
_entity_poly.pdbx_seq_one_letter_code
_entity_poly.pdbx_strand_id
1 'polypeptide(L)'
;MLQARLASASRCLRSGSRGDLPVAAGRGAGAEAGLVRSRASPPRCCSSVGRKWIKPTGRDTGIQTYNSLSRSKEPLILANAGVATWYSCGPTVYDHAHLGHACSYVRFDIIRRIITKVFGNEVVMVMGITDIDDKIIKRANEMNISPLALARVYEEDFKQDMAALKVLPPTVYMRVTENIPQIISFIERIMASGHAYATSKGNVYFDVKSRGERYGKLTSVYPDVQEEMVDRDKRHVKDFALWKAAKPQELYWASPWGKGRPGWHIECSTISSTVFGSQLDIHTGGIDLAFPHHENEIAQCEVYHQCEQWGNYFLHSAIEFGDDSMNDAKNLLQAISSFISDANAYMKGQLVCDPIKEDVLWEILANTKANVKAAFADDFDTSRAVAAIMDLIHHGNRQLKAVTKEGGSPSSPVVYGTMLSYIEDFFNTVGISLGDRQVVPENKNSATLSSVIDELVSFRVKVRNYALAMPGATEAVQVEEGTILAKKTKQEEKETRRQLLLEREPLLQACDNLRRDLAAFGINVKDRGTTSTWEVVDQRREEQRPETGS
;
A
#
# COMPACT_ATOMS: atom_id res chain seq x y z
N MET A 1 0.72 10.90 4.56
CA MET A 1 1.38 9.61 4.74
C MET A 1 0.40 8.44 4.84
N LEU A 2 -0.54 8.46 5.81
CA LEU A 2 -1.57 7.43 5.96
C LEU A 2 -2.38 7.19 4.67
N GLN A 3 -2.70 8.25 3.95
CA GLN A 3 -3.42 8.23 2.66
C GLN A 3 -2.62 7.56 1.55
N ALA A 4 -1.30 7.78 1.49
CA ALA A 4 -0.43 7.12 0.52
C ALA A 4 -0.36 5.61 0.75
N ARG A 5 -0.34 5.15 2.01
CA ARG A 5 -0.41 3.72 2.34
C ARG A 5 -1.75 3.10 1.96
N LEU A 6 -2.87 3.77 2.20
CA LEU A 6 -4.18 3.29 1.79
C LEU A 6 -4.35 3.27 0.27
N ALA A 7 -3.88 4.29 -0.43
CA ALA A 7 -3.87 4.31 -1.89
C ALA A 7 -3.00 3.17 -2.44
N SER A 8 -1.85 2.91 -1.82
CA SER A 8 -1.00 1.76 -2.14
C SER A 8 -1.68 0.44 -1.80
N ALA A 9 -2.33 0.32 -0.64
CA ALA A 9 -3.05 -0.88 -0.23
C ALA A 9 -4.28 -1.17 -1.11
N SER A 10 -5.00 -0.16 -1.59
CA SER A 10 -6.19 -0.34 -2.41
C SER A 10 -5.92 -0.72 -3.88
N ARG A 11 -4.68 -0.57 -4.37
CA ARG A 11 -4.31 -0.82 -5.79
C ARG A 11 -3.10 -1.72 -5.98
N CYS A 12 -2.62 -2.35 -4.94
CA CYS A 12 -1.30 -2.99 -4.93
C CYS A 12 -1.09 -4.09 -5.99
N LEU A 13 -2.13 -4.64 -6.63
CA LEU A 13 -1.96 -5.85 -7.44
C LEU A 13 -2.89 -5.97 -8.66
N ARG A 14 -3.42 -4.86 -9.19
CA ARG A 14 -4.20 -4.93 -10.45
C ARG A 14 -3.36 -5.03 -11.72
N SER A 15 -2.04 -4.91 -11.66
CA SER A 15 -1.18 -4.86 -12.85
C SER A 15 -0.84 -6.21 -13.49
N GLY A 16 -1.36 -7.32 -12.96
CA GLY A 16 -1.05 -8.68 -13.44
C GLY A 16 -1.98 -9.23 -14.54
N SER A 17 -3.08 -8.57 -14.90
CA SER A 17 -4.06 -9.21 -15.79
C SER A 17 -4.87 -8.28 -16.69
N ARG A 18 -4.27 -7.37 -17.46
CA ARG A 18 -4.89 -6.84 -18.70
C ARG A 18 -3.85 -6.16 -19.56
N GLY A 19 -3.32 -6.91 -20.52
CA GLY A 19 -2.75 -6.34 -21.74
C GLY A 19 -3.89 -6.04 -22.72
N ASP A 20 -4.51 -4.87 -22.60
CA ASP A 20 -5.36 -4.32 -23.65
C ASP A 20 -4.87 -2.89 -23.93
N LEU A 21 -4.15 -2.76 -25.04
CA LEU A 21 -3.83 -1.47 -25.64
C LEU A 21 -5.13 -0.86 -26.23
N PRO A 22 -5.35 0.46 -26.13
CA PRO A 22 -6.52 1.09 -26.75
C PRO A 22 -6.36 1.13 -28.26
N VAL A 23 -7.30 0.49 -28.97
CA VAL A 23 -7.47 0.64 -30.42
C VAL A 23 -8.22 1.95 -30.67
N ALA A 24 -7.59 2.85 -31.39
CA ALA A 24 -8.18 4.08 -31.89
C ALA A 24 -9.33 3.79 -32.87
N ALA A 25 -10.50 4.38 -32.61
CA ALA A 25 -11.64 4.31 -33.47
C ALA A 25 -11.45 5.20 -34.74
N GLY A 26 -11.31 4.56 -35.89
CA GLY A 26 -11.43 5.18 -37.19
C GLY A 26 -12.71 4.72 -37.87
N ARG A 27 -13.62 5.66 -38.19
CA ARG A 27 -14.83 5.41 -39.00
C ARG A 27 -14.49 5.33 -40.49
N GLY A 28 -15.16 4.42 -41.22
CA GLY A 28 -15.20 4.47 -42.69
C GLY A 28 -15.78 3.24 -43.36
N ALA A 29 -17.03 3.36 -43.74
CA ALA A 29 -17.80 2.87 -44.90
C ALA A 29 -17.37 1.61 -45.69
N GLY A 30 -18.27 0.68 -45.73
CA GLY A 30 -18.89 -0.18 -46.71
C GLY A 30 -18.16 -0.66 -47.96
N ALA A 31 -18.24 -1.98 -48.22
CA ALA A 31 -18.65 -2.63 -49.46
C ALA A 31 -18.52 -4.17 -49.37
N GLU A 32 -19.43 -4.81 -50.07
CA GLU A 32 -19.68 -6.25 -50.09
C GLU A 32 -18.64 -7.13 -50.85
N ALA A 33 -18.77 -8.41 -50.60
CA ALA A 33 -18.56 -9.57 -51.46
C ALA A 33 -17.16 -10.20 -51.57
N GLY A 34 -17.13 -11.50 -51.31
CA GLY A 34 -16.09 -12.39 -51.83
C GLY A 34 -15.72 -13.54 -50.91
N LEU A 35 -16.50 -14.63 -50.93
CA LEU A 35 -16.12 -15.93 -50.31
C LEU A 35 -14.89 -16.49 -51.03
N VAL A 36 -13.72 -16.46 -50.36
CA VAL A 36 -12.60 -17.36 -50.69
C VAL A 36 -12.18 -18.09 -49.42
N ARG A 37 -12.46 -19.37 -49.38
CA ARG A 37 -11.97 -20.27 -48.34
C ARG A 37 -10.44 -20.42 -48.51
N SER A 38 -9.65 -19.69 -47.75
CA SER A 38 -8.24 -20.01 -47.54
C SER A 38 -8.11 -20.83 -46.25
N ARG A 39 -7.52 -22.03 -46.38
CA ARG A 39 -7.12 -22.86 -45.25
C ARG A 39 -6.12 -22.08 -44.41
N ALA A 40 -6.57 -21.57 -43.24
CA ALA A 40 -5.68 -21.04 -42.23
C ALA A 40 -4.89 -22.20 -41.62
N SER A 41 -3.60 -22.18 -41.80
CA SER A 41 -2.66 -23.02 -41.06
C SER A 41 -2.80 -22.66 -39.55
N PRO A 42 -2.74 -23.64 -38.64
CA PRO A 42 -2.81 -23.36 -37.22
C PRO A 42 -1.62 -22.48 -36.84
N PRO A 43 -1.79 -21.54 -35.88
CA PRO A 43 -0.69 -20.71 -35.42
C PRO A 43 0.41 -21.63 -34.88
N ARG A 44 1.62 -21.46 -35.41
CA ARG A 44 2.81 -22.13 -34.87
C ARG A 44 2.92 -21.74 -33.43
N CYS A 45 2.68 -22.71 -32.56
CA CYS A 45 3.02 -22.63 -31.15
C CYS A 45 4.54 -22.36 -31.10
N CYS A 46 4.93 -21.13 -30.78
CA CYS A 46 6.34 -20.85 -30.44
C CYS A 46 6.65 -21.74 -29.24
N SER A 47 7.37 -22.80 -29.48
CA SER A 47 7.90 -23.66 -28.46
C SER A 47 8.76 -22.81 -27.50
N SER A 48 8.29 -22.59 -26.29
CA SER A 48 9.04 -21.99 -25.20
C SER A 48 10.10 -22.98 -24.68
N VAL A 49 11.09 -23.23 -25.51
CA VAL A 49 12.27 -23.98 -25.10
C VAL A 49 13.16 -23.02 -24.31
N GLY A 50 13.34 -23.24 -23.02
CA GLY A 50 14.39 -22.61 -22.24
C GLY A 50 14.01 -21.79 -21.01
N ARG A 51 12.71 -21.53 -20.72
CA ARG A 51 12.28 -20.63 -19.64
C ARG A 51 11.37 -21.31 -18.61
N LYS A 52 11.79 -22.44 -18.08
CA LYS A 52 10.95 -23.13 -17.09
C LYS A 52 11.34 -22.69 -15.69
N TRP A 53 10.45 -21.92 -15.02
CA TRP A 53 10.54 -21.75 -13.58
C TRP A 53 10.44 -23.12 -12.89
N ILE A 54 11.34 -23.37 -11.97
CA ILE A 54 11.39 -24.62 -11.20
C ILE A 54 10.68 -24.36 -9.88
N LYS A 55 9.61 -25.13 -9.64
CA LYS A 55 8.87 -25.05 -8.37
C LYS A 55 9.81 -25.43 -7.21
N PRO A 56 9.99 -24.55 -6.22
CA PRO A 56 10.86 -24.84 -5.07
C PRO A 56 10.35 -26.02 -4.25
N THR A 57 11.26 -26.70 -3.61
CA THR A 57 10.93 -27.68 -2.57
C THR A 57 10.96 -27.01 -1.22
N GLY A 58 9.96 -27.28 -0.36
CA GLY A 58 9.87 -26.66 0.95
C GLY A 58 8.45 -26.64 1.50
N ARG A 59 8.18 -25.69 2.42
CA ARG A 59 6.88 -25.54 3.07
C ARG A 59 6.00 -24.57 2.26
N ASP A 60 4.81 -25.02 1.89
CA ASP A 60 3.77 -24.17 1.30
C ASP A 60 3.19 -23.25 2.39
N THR A 61 3.19 -21.95 2.12
CA THR A 61 2.64 -20.93 3.04
C THR A 61 1.13 -20.80 2.97
N GLY A 62 0.49 -21.37 1.95
CA GLY A 62 -0.91 -21.15 1.60
C GLY A 62 -1.16 -19.82 0.85
N ILE A 63 -0.11 -19.12 0.44
CA ILE A 63 -0.19 -17.89 -0.34
C ILE A 63 0.06 -18.22 -1.81
N GLN A 64 -0.74 -17.68 -2.71
CA GLN A 64 -0.46 -17.63 -4.15
C GLN A 64 0.09 -16.24 -4.46
N THR A 65 1.19 -16.15 -5.20
CA THR A 65 1.75 -14.83 -5.59
C THR A 65 2.19 -14.82 -7.05
N TYR A 66 1.99 -13.67 -7.71
CA TYR A 66 2.48 -13.48 -9.07
C TYR A 66 4.02 -13.44 -9.07
N ASN A 67 4.61 -14.31 -9.85
CA ASN A 67 6.06 -14.41 -10.01
C ASN A 67 6.48 -13.96 -11.41
N SER A 68 7.32 -12.95 -11.49
CA SER A 68 7.80 -12.43 -12.78
C SER A 68 8.63 -13.44 -13.58
N LEU A 69 9.22 -14.44 -12.92
CA LEU A 69 9.96 -15.53 -13.61
C LEU A 69 9.02 -16.46 -14.36
N SER A 70 7.96 -16.95 -13.71
CA SER A 70 6.96 -17.83 -14.33
C SER A 70 5.90 -17.06 -15.11
N ARG A 71 5.69 -15.76 -14.79
CA ARG A 71 4.63 -14.89 -15.30
C ARG A 71 3.23 -15.39 -14.99
N SER A 72 3.10 -16.06 -13.89
CA SER A 72 1.85 -16.64 -13.38
C SER A 72 1.81 -16.55 -11.87
N LYS A 73 0.63 -16.75 -11.30
CA LYS A 73 0.50 -16.93 -9.86
C LYS A 73 0.99 -18.32 -9.50
N GLU A 74 1.90 -18.35 -8.54
CA GLU A 74 2.52 -19.58 -8.05
C GLU A 74 2.33 -19.70 -6.54
N PRO A 75 2.21 -20.91 -5.99
CA PRO A 75 2.20 -21.09 -4.55
C PRO A 75 3.54 -20.62 -3.95
N LEU A 76 3.50 -19.78 -2.93
CA LEU A 76 4.69 -19.32 -2.23
C LEU A 76 5.22 -20.42 -1.31
N ILE A 77 6.27 -21.05 -1.73
CA ILE A 77 6.95 -22.15 -1.03
C ILE A 77 8.27 -21.64 -0.47
N LEU A 78 8.47 -21.79 0.82
CA LEU A 78 9.68 -21.37 1.52
C LEU A 78 10.63 -22.57 1.67
N ALA A 79 11.90 -22.39 1.30
CA ALA A 79 12.93 -23.40 1.43
C ALA A 79 13.14 -23.82 2.90
N ASN A 80 13.13 -22.82 3.81
CA ASN A 80 13.21 -23.05 5.24
C ASN A 80 11.80 -22.94 5.86
N ALA A 81 11.39 -23.99 6.58
CA ALA A 81 10.07 -24.01 7.19
C ALA A 81 9.87 -22.84 8.17
N GLY A 82 8.92 -21.97 7.85
CA GLY A 82 8.54 -20.84 8.69
C GLY A 82 9.41 -19.59 8.57
N VAL A 83 10.45 -19.60 7.71
CA VAL A 83 11.34 -18.44 7.52
C VAL A 83 11.48 -18.16 6.02
N ALA A 84 11.07 -16.97 5.58
CA ALA A 84 11.27 -16.47 4.23
C ALA A 84 12.59 -15.69 4.15
N THR A 85 13.46 -16.08 3.22
CA THR A 85 14.65 -15.31 2.86
C THR A 85 14.28 -14.28 1.80
N TRP A 86 14.62 -13.00 2.06
CA TRP A 86 14.18 -11.90 1.20
C TRP A 86 15.31 -10.92 0.93
N TYR A 87 15.64 -10.73 -0.34
CA TYR A 87 16.53 -9.66 -0.77
C TYR A 87 15.73 -8.54 -1.46
N SER A 88 16.01 -7.31 -1.12
CA SER A 88 15.45 -6.13 -1.77
C SER A 88 16.55 -5.24 -2.28
N CYS A 89 16.52 -4.89 -3.57
CA CYS A 89 17.37 -3.83 -4.08
C CYS A 89 17.01 -2.52 -3.38
N GLY A 90 17.99 -1.92 -2.70
CA GLY A 90 17.84 -0.63 -2.05
C GLY A 90 18.14 0.53 -2.99
N PRO A 91 18.12 1.77 -2.49
CA PRO A 91 18.36 2.95 -3.29
C PRO A 91 19.85 3.11 -3.65
N THR A 92 20.11 3.78 -4.77
CA THR A 92 21.39 4.47 -5.00
C THR A 92 21.31 5.83 -4.32
N VAL A 93 22.15 6.02 -3.28
CA VAL A 93 22.02 7.15 -2.35
C VAL A 93 22.80 8.37 -2.84
N TYR A 94 22.33 9.00 -3.93
CA TYR A 94 22.91 10.22 -4.52
C TYR A 94 22.03 11.46 -4.38
N ASP A 95 20.76 11.30 -4.03
CA ASP A 95 19.76 12.36 -3.89
C ASP A 95 18.62 11.88 -2.97
N HIS A 96 17.68 12.78 -2.62
CA HIS A 96 16.51 12.49 -1.81
C HIS A 96 15.65 11.36 -2.38
N ALA A 97 14.95 10.65 -1.50
CA ALA A 97 13.98 9.66 -1.92
C ALA A 97 12.81 10.32 -2.65
N HIS A 98 12.29 9.65 -3.64
CA HIS A 98 11.14 10.12 -4.42
C HIS A 98 9.94 9.18 -4.28
N LEU A 99 8.79 9.60 -4.83
CA LEU A 99 7.54 8.86 -4.73
C LEU A 99 7.63 7.41 -5.22
N GLY A 100 8.49 7.12 -6.21
CA GLY A 100 8.76 5.75 -6.69
C GLY A 100 9.31 4.84 -5.58
N HIS A 101 10.28 5.34 -4.81
CA HIS A 101 10.80 4.64 -3.64
C HIS A 101 9.69 4.39 -2.60
N ALA A 102 8.92 5.45 -2.27
CA ALA A 102 7.82 5.35 -1.32
C ALA A 102 6.79 4.28 -1.72
N CYS A 103 6.36 4.27 -2.99
CA CYS A 103 5.40 3.29 -3.51
C CYS A 103 5.93 1.86 -3.40
N SER A 104 7.18 1.62 -3.82
CA SER A 104 7.76 0.28 -3.83
C SER A 104 7.96 -0.27 -2.42
N TYR A 105 8.62 0.50 -1.54
CA TYR A 105 8.94 0.00 -0.20
C TYR A 105 7.71 -0.11 0.71
N VAL A 106 6.70 0.74 0.56
CA VAL A 106 5.43 0.58 1.27
C VAL A 106 4.72 -0.72 0.83
N ARG A 107 4.72 -1.05 -0.46
CA ARG A 107 4.15 -2.31 -0.96
C ARG A 107 4.87 -3.52 -0.39
N PHE A 108 6.20 -3.53 -0.44
CA PHE A 108 7.00 -4.63 0.12
C PHE A 108 6.83 -4.76 1.62
N ASP A 109 6.70 -3.64 2.35
CA ASP A 109 6.40 -3.64 3.78
C ASP A 109 5.03 -4.29 4.08
N ILE A 110 3.99 -3.97 3.30
CA ILE A 110 2.67 -4.58 3.43
C ILE A 110 2.75 -6.10 3.20
N ILE A 111 3.41 -6.54 2.12
CA ILE A 111 3.61 -7.97 1.83
C ILE A 111 4.34 -8.67 2.99
N ARG A 112 5.44 -8.07 3.47
CA ARG A 112 6.21 -8.58 4.61
C ARG A 112 5.34 -8.74 5.85
N ARG A 113 4.52 -7.73 6.17
CA ARG A 113 3.62 -7.77 7.33
C ARG A 113 2.54 -8.83 7.18
N ILE A 114 1.97 -9.03 5.99
CA ILE A 114 0.99 -10.07 5.72
C ILE A 114 1.63 -11.45 5.92
N ILE A 115 2.80 -11.71 5.32
CA ILE A 115 3.54 -12.97 5.49
C ILE A 115 3.79 -13.26 6.97
N THR A 116 4.19 -12.22 7.73
CA THR A 116 4.55 -12.40 9.14
C THR A 116 3.33 -12.51 10.04
N LYS A 117 2.40 -11.55 9.97
CA LYS A 117 1.31 -11.43 10.95
C LYS A 117 0.10 -12.31 10.63
N VAL A 118 -0.19 -12.54 9.35
CA VAL A 118 -1.38 -13.30 8.93
C VAL A 118 -1.06 -14.78 8.69
N PHE A 119 0.11 -15.05 8.10
CA PHE A 119 0.53 -16.42 7.76
C PHE A 119 1.59 -17.00 8.71
N GLY A 120 2.06 -16.22 9.69
CA GLY A 120 2.93 -16.69 10.77
C GLY A 120 4.31 -17.16 10.31
N ASN A 121 4.84 -16.63 9.20
CA ASN A 121 6.19 -16.93 8.74
C ASN A 121 7.12 -15.75 9.06
N GLU A 122 8.27 -16.02 9.64
CA GLU A 122 9.30 -15.00 9.84
C GLU A 122 9.90 -14.55 8.50
N VAL A 123 10.41 -13.33 8.45
CA VAL A 123 11.05 -12.78 7.25
C VAL A 123 12.42 -12.23 7.62
N VAL A 124 13.47 -12.85 7.07
CA VAL A 124 14.84 -12.32 7.10
C VAL A 124 15.04 -11.50 5.83
N MET A 125 15.01 -10.17 5.97
CA MET A 125 15.10 -9.23 4.85
C MET A 125 16.44 -8.52 4.85
N VAL A 126 17.16 -8.61 3.74
CA VAL A 126 18.40 -7.88 3.47
C VAL A 126 18.13 -6.81 2.42
N MET A 127 18.60 -5.60 2.67
CA MET A 127 18.55 -4.52 1.69
C MET A 127 19.96 -4.05 1.35
N GLY A 128 20.32 -4.15 0.06
CA GLY A 128 21.58 -3.58 -0.44
C GLY A 128 21.46 -2.06 -0.57
N ILE A 129 22.47 -1.33 -0.13
CA ILE A 129 22.59 0.12 -0.33
C ILE A 129 23.75 0.40 -1.30
N THR A 130 23.41 0.92 -2.46
CA THR A 130 24.41 1.36 -3.45
C THR A 130 24.97 2.72 -3.01
N ASP A 131 26.09 2.68 -2.28
CA ASP A 131 26.76 3.85 -1.73
C ASP A 131 28.01 4.27 -2.54
N ILE A 132 28.20 3.66 -3.73
CA ILE A 132 29.18 4.06 -4.75
C ILE A 132 28.65 3.76 -6.15
N ASP A 133 28.52 4.79 -6.99
CA ASP A 133 28.03 4.70 -8.37
C ASP A 133 28.43 5.95 -9.17
N ASP A 134 28.31 5.92 -10.50
CA ASP A 134 28.58 7.07 -11.38
C ASP A 134 27.76 8.31 -10.97
N LYS A 135 26.50 8.14 -10.56
CA LYS A 135 25.61 9.23 -10.15
C LYS A 135 26.07 9.85 -8.84
N ILE A 136 26.53 9.02 -7.89
CA ILE A 136 27.07 9.49 -6.59
C ILE A 136 28.35 10.30 -6.83
N ILE A 137 29.28 9.80 -7.65
CA ILE A 137 30.53 10.50 -7.99
C ILE A 137 30.24 11.85 -8.65
N LYS A 138 29.34 11.86 -9.63
CA LYS A 138 28.95 13.08 -10.32
C LYS A 138 28.36 14.12 -9.36
N ARG A 139 27.39 13.71 -8.53
CA ARG A 139 26.72 14.58 -7.56
C ARG A 139 27.68 15.10 -6.48
N ALA A 140 28.57 14.25 -6.00
CA ALA A 140 29.60 14.63 -5.03
C ALA A 140 30.55 15.70 -5.59
N ASN A 141 30.96 15.56 -6.86
CA ASN A 141 31.77 16.58 -7.54
C ASN A 141 31.03 17.90 -7.70
N GLU A 142 29.73 17.87 -8.07
CA GLU A 142 28.89 19.07 -8.16
C GLU A 142 28.77 19.80 -6.82
N MET A 143 28.71 19.06 -5.70
CA MET A 143 28.59 19.59 -4.35
C MET A 143 29.94 19.83 -3.67
N ASN A 144 31.05 19.48 -4.32
CA ASN A 144 32.42 19.59 -3.78
C ASN A 144 32.59 18.88 -2.42
N ILE A 145 32.02 17.68 -2.30
CA ILE A 145 32.18 16.83 -1.11
C ILE A 145 32.62 15.41 -1.53
N SER A 146 33.06 14.60 -0.56
CA SER A 146 33.47 13.23 -0.89
C SER A 146 32.27 12.36 -1.24
N PRO A 147 32.40 11.43 -2.23
CA PRO A 147 31.30 10.50 -2.58
C PRO A 147 30.76 9.71 -1.40
N LEU A 148 31.63 9.25 -0.50
CA LEU A 148 31.23 8.50 0.70
C LEU A 148 30.46 9.37 1.70
N ALA A 149 30.85 10.65 1.86
CA ALA A 149 30.13 11.58 2.73
C ALA A 149 28.74 11.88 2.17
N LEU A 150 28.63 12.12 0.84
CA LEU A 150 27.35 12.31 0.16
C LEU A 150 26.44 11.10 0.38
N ALA A 151 26.95 9.90 0.13
CA ALA A 151 26.17 8.67 0.25
C ALA A 151 25.63 8.47 1.67
N ARG A 152 26.42 8.78 2.71
CA ARG A 152 25.96 8.67 4.11
C ARG A 152 24.82 9.63 4.43
N VAL A 153 24.86 10.85 3.91
CA VAL A 153 23.80 11.85 4.11
C VAL A 153 22.48 11.34 3.50
N TYR A 154 22.49 10.93 2.22
CA TYR A 154 21.27 10.49 1.55
C TYR A 154 20.80 9.10 1.98
N GLU A 155 21.69 8.23 2.49
CA GLU A 155 21.28 6.99 3.13
C GLU A 155 20.46 7.26 4.40
N GLU A 156 20.93 8.20 5.24
CA GLU A 156 20.20 8.55 6.47
C GLU A 156 18.87 9.23 6.16
N ASP A 157 18.85 10.15 5.19
CA ASP A 157 17.63 10.79 4.70
C ASP A 157 16.61 9.76 4.20
N PHE A 158 17.04 8.80 3.39
CA PHE A 158 16.20 7.69 2.94
C PHE A 158 15.61 6.88 4.11
N LYS A 159 16.40 6.56 5.14
CA LYS A 159 15.93 5.81 6.30
C LYS A 159 14.90 6.61 7.10
N GLN A 160 15.10 7.93 7.24
CA GLN A 160 14.13 8.81 7.90
C GLN A 160 12.81 8.89 7.12
N ASP A 161 12.86 8.99 5.79
CA ASP A 161 11.67 8.95 4.94
C ASP A 161 10.92 7.62 5.08
N MET A 162 11.63 6.49 5.07
CA MET A 162 11.02 5.15 5.26
C MET A 162 10.40 5.02 6.66
N ALA A 163 11.07 5.50 7.70
CA ALA A 163 10.52 5.53 9.06
C ALA A 163 9.28 6.42 9.16
N ALA A 164 9.31 7.60 8.53
CA ALA A 164 8.16 8.49 8.45
C ALA A 164 6.96 7.85 7.72
N LEU A 165 7.22 7.03 6.71
CA LEU A 165 6.22 6.19 6.04
C LEU A 165 5.82 4.96 6.85
N LYS A 166 6.40 4.71 8.03
CA LYS A 166 6.19 3.52 8.87
C LYS A 166 6.56 2.20 8.16
N VAL A 167 7.46 2.25 7.20
CA VAL A 167 8.07 1.07 6.59
C VAL A 167 8.98 0.43 7.62
N LEU A 168 8.82 -0.87 7.87
CA LEU A 168 9.70 -1.61 8.77
C LEU A 168 11.13 -1.64 8.20
N PRO A 169 12.16 -1.38 9.02
CA PRO A 169 13.53 -1.54 8.55
C PRO A 169 13.77 -3.01 8.15
N PRO A 170 14.64 -3.28 7.17
CA PRO A 170 15.09 -4.63 6.89
C PRO A 170 15.80 -5.23 8.10
N THR A 171 16.01 -6.54 8.11
CA THR A 171 16.82 -7.20 9.15
C THR A 171 18.23 -6.65 9.16
N VAL A 172 18.79 -6.35 7.97
CA VAL A 172 20.08 -5.70 7.83
C VAL A 172 20.14 -4.85 6.56
N TYR A 173 20.76 -3.68 6.67
CA TYR A 173 21.25 -2.88 5.54
C TYR A 173 22.70 -3.26 5.26
N MET A 174 23.03 -3.54 4.00
CA MET A 174 24.40 -3.87 3.59
C MET A 174 24.87 -2.90 2.51
N ARG A 175 25.97 -2.22 2.77
CA ARG A 175 26.55 -1.24 1.84
C ARG A 175 27.53 -1.90 0.90
N VAL A 176 27.56 -1.44 -0.33
CA VAL A 176 28.49 -1.94 -1.36
C VAL A 176 29.95 -1.72 -0.93
N THR A 177 30.26 -0.53 -0.40
CA THR A 177 31.65 -0.17 -0.02
C THR A 177 32.20 -1.02 1.13
N GLU A 178 31.33 -1.64 1.93
CA GLU A 178 31.71 -2.55 3.02
C GLU A 178 31.91 -4.00 2.54
N ASN A 179 31.58 -4.31 1.27
CA ASN A 179 31.63 -5.65 0.70
C ASN A 179 32.57 -5.78 -0.51
N ILE A 180 33.50 -4.86 -0.70
CA ILE A 180 34.43 -4.86 -1.86
C ILE A 180 35.26 -6.15 -1.98
N PRO A 181 35.87 -6.68 -0.90
CA PRO A 181 36.63 -7.93 -0.98
C PRO A 181 35.76 -9.11 -1.46
N GLN A 182 34.51 -9.20 -0.99
CA GLN A 182 33.55 -10.23 -1.37
C GLN A 182 33.17 -10.09 -2.86
N ILE A 183 32.97 -8.85 -3.32
CA ILE A 183 32.68 -8.57 -4.74
C ILE A 183 33.84 -8.99 -5.62
N ILE A 184 35.08 -8.68 -5.26
CA ILE A 184 36.26 -9.09 -6.01
C ILE A 184 36.33 -10.63 -6.10
N SER A 185 36.18 -11.32 -4.97
CA SER A 185 36.17 -12.80 -4.94
C SER A 185 35.03 -13.40 -5.76
N PHE A 186 33.85 -12.76 -5.75
CA PHE A 186 32.71 -13.19 -6.57
C PHE A 186 33.02 -13.09 -8.06
N ILE A 187 33.63 -11.98 -8.50
CA ILE A 187 34.05 -11.76 -9.88
C ILE A 187 35.12 -12.79 -10.30
N GLU A 188 36.14 -13.03 -9.45
CA GLU A 188 37.18 -14.04 -9.72
C GLU A 188 36.58 -15.41 -9.98
N ARG A 189 35.58 -15.81 -9.21
CA ARG A 189 34.90 -17.10 -9.40
C ARG A 189 34.09 -17.15 -10.68
N ILE A 190 33.40 -16.09 -11.09
CA ILE A 190 32.72 -15.99 -12.38
C ILE A 190 33.76 -16.09 -13.53
N MET A 191 34.91 -15.44 -13.41
CA MET A 191 35.99 -15.50 -14.39
C MET A 191 36.58 -16.92 -14.49
N ALA A 192 36.85 -17.56 -13.35
CA ALA A 192 37.36 -18.92 -13.29
C ALA A 192 36.39 -19.92 -13.94
N SER A 193 35.08 -19.67 -13.93
CA SER A 193 34.08 -20.48 -14.62
C SER A 193 33.94 -20.19 -16.12
N GLY A 194 34.74 -19.27 -16.69
CA GLY A 194 34.73 -18.91 -18.10
C GLY A 194 33.60 -17.98 -18.55
N HIS A 195 32.85 -17.36 -17.61
CA HIS A 195 31.71 -16.51 -17.92
C HIS A 195 32.01 -15.00 -17.84
N ALA A 196 33.25 -14.61 -17.55
CA ALA A 196 33.70 -13.24 -17.57
C ALA A 196 35.11 -13.09 -18.12
N TYR A 197 35.48 -11.89 -18.55
CA TYR A 197 36.80 -11.59 -19.10
C TYR A 197 37.27 -10.19 -18.67
N ALA A 198 38.59 -10.07 -18.46
CA ALA A 198 39.21 -8.78 -18.21
C ALA A 198 39.70 -8.17 -19.54
N THR A 199 39.74 -6.83 -19.59
CA THR A 199 40.26 -6.08 -20.74
C THR A 199 41.60 -5.46 -20.42
N SER A 200 42.33 -5.03 -21.44
CA SER A 200 43.62 -4.32 -21.28
C SER A 200 43.49 -2.98 -20.53
N LYS A 201 42.29 -2.42 -20.46
CA LYS A 201 42.00 -1.18 -19.71
C LYS A 201 41.73 -1.40 -18.22
N GLY A 202 41.66 -2.64 -17.76
CA GLY A 202 41.35 -3.00 -16.38
C GLY A 202 39.85 -3.12 -16.07
N ASN A 203 38.98 -3.11 -17.09
CA ASN A 203 37.57 -3.46 -16.92
C ASN A 203 37.38 -4.96 -16.92
N VAL A 204 36.37 -5.44 -16.18
CA VAL A 204 35.90 -6.83 -16.25
C VAL A 204 34.46 -6.85 -16.67
N TYR A 205 34.14 -7.63 -17.70
CA TYR A 205 32.80 -7.77 -18.23
C TYR A 205 32.30 -9.22 -18.09
N PHE A 206 31.00 -9.36 -17.83
CA PHE A 206 30.31 -10.62 -17.94
C PHE A 206 30.03 -10.93 -19.41
N ASP A 207 30.36 -12.13 -19.85
CA ASP A 207 30.10 -12.62 -21.20
C ASP A 207 28.69 -13.19 -21.31
N VAL A 208 27.76 -12.34 -21.78
CA VAL A 208 26.34 -12.72 -21.90
C VAL A 208 26.13 -13.88 -22.87
N LYS A 209 26.93 -13.98 -23.93
CA LYS A 209 26.85 -15.10 -24.89
C LYS A 209 27.15 -16.43 -24.24
N SER A 210 28.01 -16.48 -23.23
CA SER A 210 28.35 -17.70 -22.50
C SER A 210 27.17 -18.34 -21.78
N ARG A 211 26.08 -17.56 -21.52
CA ARG A 211 24.85 -18.06 -20.90
C ARG A 211 23.87 -18.70 -21.88
N GLY A 212 24.01 -18.41 -23.19
CA GLY A 212 23.12 -18.92 -24.23
C GLY A 212 21.65 -18.66 -23.93
N GLU A 213 20.81 -19.66 -24.04
CA GLU A 213 19.37 -19.59 -23.82
C GLU A 213 18.96 -19.36 -22.34
N ARG A 214 19.91 -19.47 -21.40
CA ARG A 214 19.67 -19.23 -19.98
C ARG A 214 19.61 -17.74 -19.62
N TYR A 215 19.97 -16.82 -20.53
CA TYR A 215 19.84 -15.39 -20.36
C TYR A 215 18.53 -14.89 -20.94
N GLY A 216 17.87 -13.94 -20.27
CA GLY A 216 16.64 -13.32 -20.73
C GLY A 216 15.37 -13.88 -20.07
N LYS A 217 15.46 -14.41 -18.86
CA LYS A 217 14.32 -14.90 -18.08
C LYS A 217 13.30 -13.80 -17.80
N LEU A 218 13.77 -12.58 -17.59
CA LEU A 218 12.96 -11.37 -17.26
C LEU A 218 12.83 -10.35 -18.42
N THR A 219 13.41 -10.59 -19.59
CA THR A 219 13.39 -9.63 -20.73
C THR A 219 12.00 -9.24 -21.21
N SER A 220 10.99 -10.09 -21.03
CA SER A 220 9.61 -9.79 -21.44
C SER A 220 8.80 -9.03 -20.37
N VAL A 221 9.37 -8.84 -19.18
CA VAL A 221 8.79 -7.99 -18.13
C VAL A 221 9.06 -6.52 -18.45
N TYR A 222 10.22 -6.25 -19.09
CA TYR A 222 10.60 -4.94 -19.56
C TYR A 222 11.23 -5.06 -20.96
N PRO A 223 10.84 -4.25 -21.95
CA PRO A 223 11.35 -4.38 -23.31
C PRO A 223 12.85 -4.09 -23.37
N ASP A 224 13.56 -4.91 -24.14
CA ASP A 224 14.99 -4.74 -24.44
C ASP A 224 15.18 -3.45 -25.26
N VAL A 225 15.82 -2.46 -24.68
CA VAL A 225 16.25 -1.26 -25.41
C VAL A 225 17.50 -1.64 -26.18
N GLN A 226 17.46 -1.54 -27.52
CA GLN A 226 18.64 -1.71 -28.36
C GLN A 226 19.59 -0.54 -28.12
N GLU A 227 20.62 -0.78 -27.29
CA GLU A 227 21.73 0.18 -27.13
C GLU A 227 22.69 0.04 -28.30
N GLU A 228 23.00 1.15 -28.97
CA GLU A 228 24.08 1.20 -29.93
C GLU A 228 25.43 0.93 -29.24
N MET A 229 26.29 0.16 -29.89
CA MET A 229 27.58 -0.24 -29.34
C MET A 229 28.55 0.96 -29.31
N VAL A 230 28.61 1.66 -28.19
CA VAL A 230 29.48 2.83 -27.97
C VAL A 230 30.85 2.42 -27.41
N ASP A 231 30.95 1.28 -26.70
CA ASP A 231 32.17 0.86 -26.01
C ASP A 231 32.93 -0.24 -26.75
N ARG A 232 34.04 0.14 -27.39
CA ARG A 232 34.93 -0.78 -28.13
C ARG A 232 35.71 -1.76 -27.21
N ASP A 233 35.60 -1.62 -25.91
CA ASP A 233 36.28 -2.49 -24.93
C ASP A 233 35.51 -3.79 -24.67
N LYS A 234 34.20 -3.83 -24.99
CA LYS A 234 33.33 -4.99 -24.87
C LYS A 234 33.47 -5.94 -26.06
N ARG A 235 33.39 -7.25 -25.81
CA ARG A 235 33.28 -8.26 -26.87
C ARG A 235 31.90 -8.28 -27.54
N HIS A 236 30.86 -7.96 -26.76
CA HIS A 236 29.48 -7.90 -27.24
C HIS A 236 28.72 -6.76 -26.59
N VAL A 237 27.76 -6.14 -27.30
CA VAL A 237 26.98 -5.01 -26.83
C VAL A 237 26.23 -5.29 -25.53
N LYS A 238 25.71 -6.49 -25.36
CA LYS A 238 24.96 -6.92 -24.15
C LYS A 238 25.85 -7.29 -22.96
N ASP A 239 27.19 -7.36 -23.14
CA ASP A 239 28.09 -7.63 -22.01
C ASP A 239 28.03 -6.48 -21.03
N PHE A 240 27.97 -6.77 -19.74
CA PHE A 240 27.82 -5.77 -18.69
C PHE A 240 29.02 -5.80 -17.72
N ALA A 241 29.33 -4.63 -17.16
CA ALA A 241 30.49 -4.47 -16.31
C ALA A 241 30.31 -5.16 -14.95
N LEU A 242 31.29 -5.98 -14.57
CA LEU A 242 31.46 -6.52 -13.22
C LEU A 242 32.42 -5.64 -12.40
N TRP A 243 33.49 -5.14 -13.06
CA TRP A 243 34.46 -4.21 -12.50
C TRP A 243 34.75 -3.10 -13.50
N LYS A 244 34.69 -1.85 -13.06
CA LYS A 244 34.99 -0.67 -13.89
C LYS A 244 36.31 -0.09 -13.46
N ALA A 245 37.25 0.04 -14.39
CA ALA A 245 38.53 0.73 -14.16
C ALA A 245 38.27 2.18 -13.73
N ALA A 246 38.97 2.64 -12.71
CA ALA A 246 38.83 4.00 -12.20
C ALA A 246 39.37 5.01 -13.20
N LYS A 247 38.65 6.11 -13.41
CA LYS A 247 39.13 7.29 -14.12
C LYS A 247 40.07 8.09 -13.24
N PRO A 248 40.89 8.97 -13.82
CA PRO A 248 41.73 9.87 -13.03
C PRO A 248 40.91 10.63 -11.99
N GLN A 249 41.41 10.66 -10.74
CA GLN A 249 40.81 11.35 -9.59
C GLN A 249 39.48 10.75 -9.06
N GLU A 250 38.99 9.62 -9.60
CA GLU A 250 37.89 8.89 -9.01
C GLU A 250 38.29 8.09 -7.78
N LEU A 251 37.32 7.90 -6.87
CA LEU A 251 37.45 6.92 -5.77
C LEU A 251 37.59 5.51 -6.35
N TYR A 252 38.57 4.74 -5.84
CA TYR A 252 38.86 3.41 -6.31
C TYR A 252 39.26 2.44 -5.20
N TRP A 253 39.14 1.16 -5.48
CA TRP A 253 39.70 0.06 -4.70
C TRP A 253 40.72 -0.71 -5.56
N ALA A 254 41.71 -1.31 -4.88
CA ALA A 254 42.65 -2.18 -5.55
C ALA A 254 42.00 -3.54 -5.85
N SER A 255 42.24 -4.06 -7.04
CA SER A 255 41.79 -5.37 -7.47
C SER A 255 42.87 -6.08 -8.29
N PRO A 256 42.75 -7.40 -8.59
CA PRO A 256 43.67 -8.11 -9.49
C PRO A 256 43.75 -7.51 -10.91
N TRP A 257 42.71 -6.77 -11.31
CA TRP A 257 42.60 -6.15 -12.65
C TRP A 257 43.06 -4.69 -12.68
N GLY A 258 43.44 -4.15 -11.52
CA GLY A 258 43.82 -2.77 -11.36
C GLY A 258 42.92 -1.97 -10.43
N LYS A 259 43.16 -0.66 -10.38
CA LYS A 259 42.33 0.28 -9.62
C LYS A 259 40.97 0.46 -10.28
N GLY A 260 39.89 0.30 -9.50
CA GLY A 260 38.55 0.42 -10.04
C GLY A 260 37.48 0.35 -8.98
N ARG A 261 36.24 0.11 -9.41
CA ARG A 261 35.06 -0.03 -8.57
C ARG A 261 34.07 -1.05 -9.16
N PRO A 262 33.14 -1.58 -8.36
CA PRO A 262 32.14 -2.52 -8.85
C PRO A 262 31.29 -1.98 -10.00
N GLY A 263 30.82 -2.89 -10.86
CA GLY A 263 29.67 -2.65 -11.71
C GLY A 263 28.36 -2.79 -10.90
N TRP A 264 27.31 -2.13 -11.35
CA TRP A 264 26.07 -2.02 -10.58
C TRP A 264 25.39 -3.37 -10.21
N HIS A 265 25.39 -4.35 -11.12
CA HIS A 265 24.66 -5.60 -10.92
C HIS A 265 25.37 -6.58 -9.96
N ILE A 266 26.70 -6.56 -9.94
CA ILE A 266 27.48 -7.49 -9.10
C ILE A 266 27.37 -7.16 -7.60
N GLU A 267 27.03 -5.93 -7.28
CA GLU A 267 26.82 -5.45 -5.92
C GLU A 267 25.72 -6.23 -5.22
N CYS A 268 24.51 -6.24 -5.82
CA CYS A 268 23.35 -6.95 -5.31
C CYS A 268 23.56 -8.47 -5.31
N SER A 269 24.14 -9.02 -6.38
CA SER A 269 24.45 -10.45 -6.48
C SER A 269 25.37 -10.90 -5.35
N THR A 270 26.43 -10.13 -5.05
CA THR A 270 27.37 -10.48 -4.00
C THR A 270 26.73 -10.37 -2.61
N ILE A 271 26.04 -9.25 -2.32
CA ILE A 271 25.40 -9.02 -1.03
C ILE A 271 24.38 -10.11 -0.73
N SER A 272 23.46 -10.38 -1.66
CA SER A 272 22.43 -11.40 -1.48
C SER A 272 23.03 -12.81 -1.32
N SER A 273 24.05 -13.15 -2.12
CA SER A 273 24.72 -14.44 -2.03
C SER A 273 25.53 -14.61 -0.75
N THR A 274 26.12 -13.54 -0.21
CA THR A 274 26.87 -13.58 1.05
C THR A 274 25.99 -13.97 2.22
N VAL A 275 24.74 -13.51 2.23
CA VAL A 275 23.80 -13.79 3.32
C VAL A 275 23.01 -15.07 3.09
N PHE A 276 22.49 -15.28 1.88
CA PHE A 276 21.53 -16.35 1.58
C PHE A 276 22.12 -17.54 0.82
N GLY A 277 23.35 -17.41 0.35
CA GLY A 277 24.00 -18.49 -0.40
C GLY A 277 23.36 -18.73 -1.76
N SER A 278 23.19 -20.01 -2.09
CA SER A 278 22.72 -20.48 -3.40
C SER A 278 21.21 -20.50 -3.58
N GLN A 279 20.44 -20.10 -2.57
CA GLN A 279 18.99 -20.21 -2.61
C GLN A 279 18.34 -19.01 -1.89
N LEU A 280 17.57 -18.24 -2.66
CA LEU A 280 16.82 -17.08 -2.21
C LEU A 280 15.33 -17.30 -2.48
N ASP A 281 14.47 -17.15 -1.46
CA ASP A 281 13.03 -17.27 -1.68
C ASP A 281 12.49 -16.08 -2.46
N ILE A 282 12.62 -14.86 -1.94
CA ILE A 282 11.99 -13.66 -2.50
C ILE A 282 13.02 -12.60 -2.86
N HIS A 283 12.95 -12.12 -4.11
CA HIS A 283 13.70 -10.96 -4.61
C HIS A 283 12.74 -9.84 -5.02
N THR A 284 13.00 -8.60 -4.59
CA THR A 284 12.11 -7.47 -4.89
C THR A 284 12.83 -6.24 -5.39
N GLY A 285 12.12 -5.46 -6.24
CA GLY A 285 12.55 -4.16 -6.73
C GLY A 285 11.48 -3.49 -7.58
N GLY A 286 11.78 -2.30 -8.10
CA GLY A 286 10.93 -1.64 -9.08
C GLY A 286 10.85 -2.46 -10.38
N ILE A 287 9.77 -2.29 -11.14
CA ILE A 287 9.60 -3.00 -12.42
C ILE A 287 10.70 -2.64 -13.43
N ASP A 288 11.23 -1.43 -13.34
CA ASP A 288 12.36 -0.91 -14.11
C ASP A 288 13.68 -1.66 -13.84
N LEU A 289 13.80 -2.31 -12.68
CA LEU A 289 14.94 -3.15 -12.31
C LEU A 289 14.85 -4.57 -12.88
N ALA A 290 13.67 -5.02 -13.31
CA ALA A 290 13.49 -6.39 -13.82
C ALA A 290 14.49 -6.71 -14.93
N PHE A 291 14.68 -5.77 -15.86
CA PHE A 291 15.67 -5.83 -16.92
C PHE A 291 16.34 -4.45 -17.12
N PRO A 292 17.69 -4.39 -17.20
CA PRO A 292 18.60 -5.53 -17.18
C PRO A 292 19.09 -5.95 -15.77
N HIS A 293 18.74 -5.22 -14.68
CA HIS A 293 19.41 -5.35 -13.38
C HIS A 293 19.20 -6.75 -12.76
N HIS A 294 17.96 -7.14 -12.49
CA HIS A 294 17.67 -8.46 -11.88
C HIS A 294 17.99 -9.62 -12.79
N GLU A 295 17.82 -9.45 -14.12
CA GLU A 295 18.27 -10.47 -15.08
C GLU A 295 19.77 -10.72 -14.98
N ASN A 296 20.57 -9.65 -14.86
CA ASN A 296 22.01 -9.75 -14.72
C ASN A 296 22.41 -10.36 -13.37
N GLU A 297 21.67 -10.06 -12.29
CA GLU A 297 21.87 -10.73 -11.01
C GLU A 297 21.61 -12.23 -11.09
N ILE A 298 20.52 -12.65 -11.73
CA ILE A 298 20.22 -14.07 -11.98
C ILE A 298 21.38 -14.73 -12.72
N ALA A 299 21.86 -14.11 -13.81
CA ALA A 299 22.94 -14.65 -14.60
C ALA A 299 24.24 -14.82 -13.79
N GLN A 300 24.59 -13.83 -12.98
CA GLN A 300 25.76 -13.83 -12.11
C GLN A 300 25.66 -14.89 -11.01
N CYS A 301 24.53 -14.92 -10.29
CA CYS A 301 24.35 -15.82 -9.15
C CYS A 301 24.25 -17.28 -9.59
N GLU A 302 23.56 -17.58 -10.69
CA GLU A 302 23.46 -18.94 -11.21
C GLU A 302 24.82 -19.49 -11.70
N VAL A 303 25.68 -18.63 -12.25
CA VAL A 303 27.06 -18.99 -12.60
C VAL A 303 27.90 -19.19 -11.35
N TYR A 304 27.85 -18.26 -10.42
CA TYR A 304 28.63 -18.32 -9.19
C TYR A 304 28.32 -19.55 -8.34
N HIS A 305 27.04 -19.87 -8.18
CA HIS A 305 26.59 -21.00 -7.38
C HIS A 305 26.49 -22.31 -8.16
N GLN A 306 26.66 -22.28 -9.47
CA GLN A 306 26.51 -23.45 -10.37
C GLN A 306 25.14 -24.12 -10.22
N CYS A 307 24.07 -23.32 -10.12
CA CYS A 307 22.70 -23.76 -9.96
C CYS A 307 21.83 -23.40 -11.17
N GLU A 308 20.68 -24.06 -11.31
CA GLU A 308 19.74 -23.79 -12.41
C GLU A 308 18.83 -22.61 -12.10
N GLN A 309 18.49 -22.39 -10.81
CA GLN A 309 17.66 -21.33 -10.32
C GLN A 309 18.18 -20.88 -8.96
N TRP A 310 18.64 -19.63 -8.88
CA TRP A 310 19.13 -19.04 -7.66
C TRP A 310 18.00 -18.39 -6.84
N GLY A 311 17.17 -17.51 -7.47
CA GLY A 311 16.03 -16.86 -6.85
C GLY A 311 14.73 -17.55 -7.25
N ASN A 312 13.85 -17.78 -6.28
CA ASN A 312 12.60 -18.50 -6.51
C ASN A 312 11.46 -17.59 -6.97
N TYR A 313 11.26 -16.44 -6.31
CA TYR A 313 10.19 -15.50 -6.62
C TYR A 313 10.74 -14.10 -6.83
N PHE A 314 10.41 -13.49 -7.97
CA PHE A 314 10.73 -12.10 -8.29
C PHE A 314 9.45 -11.28 -8.29
N LEU A 315 9.31 -10.38 -7.29
CA LEU A 315 8.14 -9.53 -7.12
C LEU A 315 8.52 -8.09 -7.49
N HIS A 316 7.95 -7.60 -8.57
CA HIS A 316 8.21 -6.25 -9.06
C HIS A 316 7.05 -5.31 -8.76
N SER A 317 7.37 -4.06 -8.34
CA SER A 317 6.36 -3.03 -8.14
C SER A 317 6.36 -2.03 -9.29
N ALA A 318 5.19 -1.73 -9.84
CA ALA A 318 4.98 -0.60 -10.75
C ALA A 318 4.50 0.63 -9.96
N ILE A 319 4.81 1.83 -10.46
CA ILE A 319 4.34 3.09 -9.86
C ILE A 319 2.94 3.37 -10.40
N GLU A 320 1.96 3.36 -9.51
CA GLU A 320 0.61 3.86 -9.77
C GLU A 320 0.27 4.91 -8.72
N PHE A 321 0.31 6.16 -9.10
CA PHE A 321 -0.03 7.29 -8.23
C PHE A 321 -0.85 8.31 -9.01
N GLY A 322 -1.91 8.84 -8.38
CA GLY A 322 -2.77 9.86 -8.96
C GLY A 322 -3.65 10.51 -7.90
N ASP A 323 -4.13 11.72 -8.18
CA ASP A 323 -4.98 12.50 -7.27
C ASP A 323 -6.28 11.77 -6.93
N ASP A 324 -6.88 11.06 -7.90
CA ASP A 324 -8.09 10.26 -7.68
C ASP A 324 -7.86 9.19 -6.62
N SER A 325 -6.72 8.49 -6.68
CA SER A 325 -6.36 7.47 -5.69
C SER A 325 -6.21 8.04 -4.29
N MET A 326 -5.65 9.25 -4.20
CA MET A 326 -5.49 9.95 -2.92
C MET A 326 -6.82 10.42 -2.36
N ASN A 327 -7.74 10.88 -3.21
CA ASN A 327 -9.08 11.28 -2.81
C ASN A 327 -9.92 10.08 -2.36
N ASP A 328 -9.86 8.95 -3.08
CA ASP A 328 -10.50 7.71 -2.67
C ASP A 328 -10.00 7.24 -1.30
N ALA A 329 -8.68 7.28 -1.07
CA ALA A 329 -8.10 6.94 0.22
C ALA A 329 -8.54 7.88 1.34
N LYS A 330 -8.70 9.19 1.08
CA LYS A 330 -9.25 10.17 2.04
C LYS A 330 -10.68 9.84 2.43
N ASN A 331 -11.54 9.60 1.43
CA ASN A 331 -12.95 9.27 1.64
C ASN A 331 -13.10 7.98 2.43
N LEU A 332 -12.29 6.99 2.12
CA LEU A 332 -12.27 5.70 2.81
C LEU A 332 -11.87 5.86 4.28
N LEU A 333 -10.80 6.62 4.57
CA LEU A 333 -10.38 6.92 5.94
C LEU A 333 -11.43 7.70 6.72
N GLN A 334 -12.14 8.62 6.06
CA GLN A 334 -13.20 9.38 6.70
C GLN A 334 -14.38 8.48 7.06
N ALA A 335 -14.78 7.57 6.17
CA ALA A 335 -15.84 6.60 6.45
C ALA A 335 -15.50 5.68 7.63
N ILE A 336 -14.26 5.17 7.69
CA ILE A 336 -13.75 4.36 8.80
C ILE A 336 -13.78 5.14 10.11
N SER A 337 -13.24 6.37 10.12
CA SER A 337 -13.20 7.21 11.32
C SER A 337 -14.60 7.54 11.83
N SER A 338 -15.55 7.82 10.91
CA SER A 338 -16.94 8.06 11.28
C SER A 338 -17.58 6.83 11.92
N PHE A 339 -17.35 5.63 11.38
CA PHE A 339 -17.86 4.40 11.97
C PHE A 339 -17.28 4.15 13.36
N ILE A 340 -15.97 4.33 13.56
CA ILE A 340 -15.31 4.17 14.86
C ILE A 340 -15.93 5.11 15.88
N SER A 341 -16.17 6.38 15.50
CA SER A 341 -16.82 7.37 16.38
C SER A 341 -18.25 6.95 16.77
N ASP A 342 -19.06 6.54 15.77
CA ASP A 342 -20.44 6.15 15.98
C ASP A 342 -20.56 4.87 16.84
N ALA A 343 -19.71 3.87 16.59
CA ALA A 343 -19.66 2.64 17.38
C ALA A 343 -19.24 2.91 18.84
N ASN A 344 -18.25 3.79 19.04
CA ASN A 344 -17.83 4.21 20.38
C ASN A 344 -18.94 4.97 21.12
N ALA A 345 -19.65 5.88 20.44
CA ALA A 345 -20.80 6.59 21.02
C ALA A 345 -21.93 5.63 21.42
N TYR A 346 -22.20 4.61 20.58
CA TYR A 346 -23.15 3.57 20.91
C TYR A 346 -22.73 2.75 22.14
N MET A 347 -21.49 2.28 22.20
CA MET A 347 -20.97 1.53 23.34
C MET A 347 -20.99 2.32 24.65
N LYS A 348 -20.84 3.65 24.57
CA LYS A 348 -20.95 4.57 25.74
C LYS A 348 -22.40 4.92 26.10
N GLY A 349 -23.40 4.41 25.38
CA GLY A 349 -24.82 4.75 25.57
C GLY A 349 -25.20 6.17 25.11
N GLN A 350 -24.32 6.85 24.38
CA GLN A 350 -24.55 8.20 23.86
C GLN A 350 -25.34 8.20 22.53
N LEU A 351 -25.42 7.06 21.87
CA LEU A 351 -26.17 6.86 20.64
C LEU A 351 -27.25 5.82 20.85
N VAL A 352 -28.51 6.20 20.59
CA VAL A 352 -29.68 5.31 20.67
C VAL A 352 -30.07 4.87 19.29
N CYS A 353 -30.28 3.57 19.10
CA CYS A 353 -30.77 2.96 17.85
C CYS A 353 -31.73 1.82 18.18
N ASP A 354 -32.34 1.21 17.15
CA ASP A 354 -33.13 0.00 17.28
C ASP A 354 -32.32 -1.15 17.89
N PRO A 355 -32.98 -2.21 18.42
CA PRO A 355 -32.29 -3.39 18.91
C PRO A 355 -31.34 -3.97 17.86
N ILE A 356 -30.07 -4.12 18.24
CA ILE A 356 -29.04 -4.66 17.35
C ILE A 356 -29.26 -6.17 17.13
N LYS A 357 -29.21 -6.58 15.87
CA LYS A 357 -29.19 -8.01 15.48
C LYS A 357 -27.77 -8.55 15.57
N GLU A 358 -27.37 -8.93 16.78
CA GLU A 358 -26.00 -9.35 17.07
C GLU A 358 -25.57 -10.58 16.29
N ASP A 359 -26.45 -11.57 16.16
CA ASP A 359 -26.22 -12.80 15.40
C ASP A 359 -25.78 -12.52 13.97
N VAL A 360 -26.45 -11.58 13.32
CA VAL A 360 -26.12 -11.13 11.95
C VAL A 360 -24.74 -10.47 11.92
N LEU A 361 -24.42 -9.60 12.90
CA LEU A 361 -23.10 -8.93 12.92
C LEU A 361 -21.96 -9.89 13.23
N TRP A 362 -22.18 -10.89 14.10
CA TRP A 362 -21.20 -11.95 14.36
C TRP A 362 -20.92 -12.79 13.12
N GLU A 363 -21.97 -13.17 12.37
CA GLU A 363 -21.81 -13.90 11.11
C GLU A 363 -21.03 -13.08 10.07
N ILE A 364 -21.40 -11.81 9.89
CA ILE A 364 -20.71 -10.91 8.96
C ILE A 364 -19.24 -10.74 9.37
N LEU A 365 -18.95 -10.55 10.65
CA LEU A 365 -17.57 -10.43 11.14
C LEU A 365 -16.75 -11.72 10.87
N ALA A 366 -17.35 -12.89 11.09
CA ALA A 366 -16.70 -14.18 10.79
C ALA A 366 -16.40 -14.31 9.29
N ASN A 367 -17.37 -13.98 8.44
CA ASN A 367 -17.22 -13.99 6.98
C ASN A 367 -16.16 -12.97 6.51
N THR A 368 -16.15 -11.77 7.12
CA THR A 368 -15.13 -10.75 6.82
C THR A 368 -13.72 -11.25 7.13
N LYS A 369 -13.51 -11.88 8.29
CA LYS A 369 -12.21 -12.48 8.66
C LYS A 369 -11.76 -13.52 7.65
N ALA A 370 -12.65 -14.39 7.21
CA ALA A 370 -12.36 -15.41 6.20
C ALA A 370 -12.03 -14.77 4.83
N ASN A 371 -12.81 -13.78 4.40
CA ASN A 371 -12.62 -13.07 3.13
C ASN A 371 -11.30 -12.28 3.11
N VAL A 372 -10.94 -11.60 4.18
CA VAL A 372 -9.66 -10.89 4.32
C VAL A 372 -8.50 -11.87 4.22
N LYS A 373 -8.55 -13.00 4.93
CA LYS A 373 -7.50 -14.02 4.84
C LYS A 373 -7.39 -14.62 3.44
N ALA A 374 -8.51 -14.90 2.79
CA ALA A 374 -8.54 -15.39 1.41
C ALA A 374 -8.01 -14.36 0.41
N ALA A 375 -8.29 -13.07 0.61
CA ALA A 375 -7.76 -11.99 -0.21
C ALA A 375 -6.23 -11.88 -0.07
N PHE A 376 -5.71 -11.96 1.15
CA PHE A 376 -4.27 -11.94 1.40
C PHE A 376 -3.55 -13.19 0.88
N ALA A 377 -4.23 -14.34 0.87
CA ALA A 377 -3.70 -15.57 0.28
C ALA A 377 -3.65 -15.53 -1.25
N ASP A 378 -4.41 -14.66 -1.89
CA ASP A 378 -4.50 -14.53 -3.35
C ASP A 378 -3.74 -13.28 -3.80
N ASP A 379 -2.43 -13.40 -3.92
CA ASP A 379 -1.52 -12.36 -4.43
C ASP A 379 -1.52 -11.09 -3.57
N PHE A 380 -1.70 -11.25 -2.25
CA PHE A 380 -1.75 -10.14 -1.31
C PHE A 380 -2.80 -9.08 -1.68
N ASP A 381 -3.98 -9.49 -2.18
CA ASP A 381 -5.04 -8.60 -2.68
C ASP A 381 -5.62 -7.72 -1.57
N THR A 382 -4.90 -6.65 -1.28
CA THR A 382 -5.30 -5.64 -0.29
C THR A 382 -6.56 -4.89 -0.68
N SER A 383 -6.84 -4.75 -1.97
CA SER A 383 -8.07 -4.09 -2.45
C SER A 383 -9.31 -4.88 -2.04
N ARG A 384 -9.31 -6.20 -2.27
CA ARG A 384 -10.41 -7.09 -1.87
C ARG A 384 -10.52 -7.18 -0.34
N ALA A 385 -9.38 -7.19 0.36
CA ALA A 385 -9.36 -7.19 1.82
C ALA A 385 -9.98 -5.91 2.42
N VAL A 386 -9.62 -4.72 1.88
CA VAL A 386 -10.22 -3.44 2.29
C VAL A 386 -11.70 -3.39 1.94
N ALA A 387 -12.13 -3.91 0.78
CA ALA A 387 -13.53 -3.99 0.42
C ALA A 387 -14.35 -4.83 1.44
N ALA A 388 -13.80 -5.94 1.91
CA ALA A 388 -14.45 -6.76 2.95
C ALA A 388 -14.57 -6.01 4.29
N ILE A 389 -13.58 -5.21 4.67
CA ILE A 389 -13.64 -4.34 5.86
C ILE A 389 -14.71 -3.25 5.69
N MET A 390 -14.80 -2.64 4.50
CA MET A 390 -15.82 -1.62 4.23
C MET A 390 -17.24 -2.17 4.22
N ASP A 391 -17.43 -3.40 3.77
CA ASP A 391 -18.71 -4.11 3.85
C ASP A 391 -19.12 -4.36 5.32
N LEU A 392 -18.21 -4.82 6.16
CA LEU A 392 -18.42 -4.93 7.61
C LEU A 392 -18.86 -3.60 8.23
N ILE A 393 -18.16 -2.51 7.90
CA ILE A 393 -18.48 -1.14 8.36
C ILE A 393 -19.87 -0.72 7.88
N HIS A 394 -20.20 -1.02 6.62
CA HIS A 394 -21.51 -0.70 6.05
C HIS A 394 -22.65 -1.39 6.81
N HIS A 395 -22.50 -2.67 7.10
CA HIS A 395 -23.49 -3.43 7.88
C HIS A 395 -23.62 -2.92 9.32
N GLY A 396 -22.51 -2.60 9.99
CA GLY A 396 -22.52 -1.98 11.31
C GLY A 396 -23.24 -0.64 11.33
N ASN A 397 -22.91 0.24 10.36
CA ASN A 397 -23.56 1.54 10.22
C ASN A 397 -25.06 1.45 9.94
N ARG A 398 -25.50 0.44 9.17
CA ARG A 398 -26.92 0.25 8.87
C ARG A 398 -27.72 0.01 10.14
N GLN A 399 -27.19 -0.77 11.07
CA GLN A 399 -27.87 -1.04 12.33
C GLN A 399 -27.83 0.15 13.28
N LEU A 400 -26.72 0.91 13.35
CA LEU A 400 -26.61 2.13 14.16
C LEU A 400 -27.52 3.29 13.68
N LYS A 401 -27.91 3.28 12.40
CA LYS A 401 -28.77 4.32 11.80
C LYS A 401 -30.26 4.01 11.88
N ALA A 402 -30.64 2.78 12.21
CA ALA A 402 -32.04 2.42 12.38
C ALA A 402 -32.58 3.06 13.67
N VAL A 403 -33.60 3.89 13.55
CA VAL A 403 -34.25 4.59 14.68
C VAL A 403 -35.74 4.37 14.57
N THR A 404 -36.30 3.54 15.44
CA THR A 404 -37.75 3.44 15.64
C THR A 404 -38.20 4.35 16.80
N LYS A 405 -39.50 4.59 16.90
CA LYS A 405 -40.10 5.41 17.94
C LYS A 405 -40.21 4.69 19.30
N GLU A 406 -39.86 3.42 19.37
CA GLU A 406 -39.95 2.61 20.59
C GLU A 406 -38.62 2.62 21.32
N GLY A 407 -38.68 2.81 22.63
CA GLY A 407 -37.56 3.07 23.52
C GLY A 407 -36.45 2.03 23.43
N GLY A 408 -35.23 2.52 23.47
CA GLY A 408 -34.01 1.77 23.18
C GLY A 408 -33.83 0.50 24.02
N SER A 409 -33.43 -0.56 23.34
CA SER A 409 -32.94 -1.80 23.94
C SER A 409 -31.60 -1.55 24.64
N PRO A 410 -31.23 -2.35 25.65
CA PRO A 410 -29.92 -2.24 26.28
C PRO A 410 -28.81 -2.34 25.21
N SER A 411 -27.81 -1.48 25.32
CA SER A 411 -26.69 -1.47 24.40
C SER A 411 -25.92 -2.82 24.48
N SER A 412 -25.57 -3.39 23.32
CA SER A 412 -24.69 -4.55 23.22
C SER A 412 -23.30 -4.11 22.76
N PRO A 413 -22.39 -3.74 23.71
CA PRO A 413 -21.08 -3.20 23.35
C PRO A 413 -20.13 -4.26 22.79
N VAL A 414 -20.37 -5.55 23.05
CA VAL A 414 -19.38 -6.61 22.78
C VAL A 414 -19.16 -6.81 21.29
N VAL A 415 -20.21 -6.87 20.48
CA VAL A 415 -20.08 -7.07 19.04
C VAL A 415 -19.36 -5.90 18.37
N TYR A 416 -19.74 -4.65 18.72
CA TYR A 416 -19.08 -3.47 18.17
C TYR A 416 -17.64 -3.32 18.66
N GLY A 417 -17.36 -3.59 19.92
CA GLY A 417 -15.99 -3.62 20.44
C GLY A 417 -15.11 -4.62 19.70
N THR A 418 -15.65 -5.81 19.40
CA THR A 418 -14.92 -6.83 18.63
C THR A 418 -14.72 -6.42 17.16
N MET A 419 -15.72 -5.79 16.54
CA MET A 419 -15.60 -5.25 15.18
C MET A 419 -14.51 -4.17 15.12
N LEU A 420 -14.51 -3.21 16.07
CA LEU A 420 -13.50 -2.15 16.13
C LEU A 420 -12.10 -2.71 16.33
N SER A 421 -11.91 -3.63 17.26
CA SER A 421 -10.64 -4.30 17.50
C SER A 421 -10.14 -4.99 16.22
N TYR A 422 -11.00 -5.71 15.52
CA TYR A 422 -10.61 -6.38 14.28
C TYR A 422 -10.24 -5.38 13.16
N ILE A 423 -10.97 -4.27 13.03
CA ILE A 423 -10.66 -3.21 12.06
C ILE A 423 -9.30 -2.58 12.38
N GLU A 424 -9.02 -2.27 13.65
CA GLU A 424 -7.72 -1.76 14.08
C GLU A 424 -6.59 -2.74 13.80
N ASP A 425 -6.77 -4.03 14.13
CA ASP A 425 -5.80 -5.09 13.87
C ASP A 425 -5.51 -5.25 12.38
N PHE A 426 -6.54 -5.16 11.54
CA PHE A 426 -6.39 -5.19 10.09
C PHE A 426 -5.50 -4.03 9.60
N PHE A 427 -5.82 -2.79 9.99
CA PHE A 427 -5.04 -1.63 9.56
C PHE A 427 -3.62 -1.63 10.14
N ASN A 428 -3.45 -2.04 11.39
CA ASN A 428 -2.13 -2.23 11.99
C ASN A 428 -1.32 -3.32 11.29
N THR A 429 -1.98 -4.36 10.79
CA THR A 429 -1.34 -5.42 10.01
C THR A 429 -0.73 -4.86 8.72
N VAL A 430 -1.43 -4.00 8.01
CA VAL A 430 -0.91 -3.34 6.80
C VAL A 430 -0.09 -2.06 7.09
N GLY A 431 0.24 -1.81 8.35
CA GLY A 431 1.11 -0.70 8.79
C GLY A 431 0.42 0.66 8.84
N ILE A 432 -0.91 0.68 8.92
CA ILE A 432 -1.73 1.89 9.05
C ILE A 432 -2.24 1.98 10.48
N SER A 433 -1.83 3.00 11.23
CA SER A 433 -2.34 3.26 12.58
C SER A 433 -3.53 4.21 12.50
N LEU A 434 -4.71 3.74 12.90
CA LEU A 434 -5.91 4.57 12.98
C LEU A 434 -5.88 5.51 14.19
N GLY A 435 -5.19 5.12 15.26
CA GLY A 435 -5.06 5.90 16.51
C GLY A 435 -4.22 7.17 16.38
N ASP A 436 -3.27 7.23 15.46
CA ASP A 436 -2.40 8.41 15.27
C ASP A 436 -3.16 9.70 14.87
N ARG A 437 -4.43 9.59 14.49
CA ARG A 437 -5.31 10.75 14.25
C ARG A 437 -5.92 11.31 15.52
N GLN A 438 -5.91 10.58 16.62
CA GLN A 438 -6.46 11.02 17.92
C GLN A 438 -5.38 11.55 18.86
N VAL A 439 -4.10 11.45 18.49
CA VAL A 439 -3.02 12.04 19.29
C VAL A 439 -2.85 13.52 18.90
N VAL A 440 -3.81 14.34 19.28
CA VAL A 440 -3.46 15.61 19.94
C VAL A 440 -2.65 15.18 21.18
N PRO A 441 -1.42 15.72 21.42
CA PRO A 441 -0.61 15.29 22.56
C PRO A 441 -1.50 15.28 23.80
N GLU A 442 -1.46 14.16 24.56
CA GLU A 442 -2.13 14.04 25.85
C GLU A 442 -1.55 15.08 26.83
N ASN A 443 -1.87 16.32 26.58
CA ASN A 443 -1.82 17.32 27.62
C ASN A 443 -3.05 17.05 28.51
N LYS A 444 -2.89 17.06 29.82
CA LYS A 444 -4.00 16.91 30.80
C LYS A 444 -5.20 17.83 30.46
N ASN A 445 -4.99 18.88 29.68
CA ASN A 445 -6.01 19.77 29.14
C ASN A 445 -6.91 19.15 28.06
N SER A 446 -6.49 18.09 27.35
CA SER A 446 -7.28 17.47 26.28
C SER A 446 -8.46 16.66 26.83
N ALA A 447 -8.25 15.88 27.88
CA ALA A 447 -9.34 15.13 28.55
C ALA A 447 -10.37 16.09 29.15
N THR A 448 -9.92 17.22 29.77
CA THR A 448 -10.77 18.26 30.29
C THR A 448 -11.57 18.95 29.19
N LEU A 449 -10.92 19.23 28.04
CA LEU A 449 -11.57 19.84 26.88
C LEU A 449 -12.66 18.92 26.31
N SER A 450 -12.36 17.63 26.14
CA SER A 450 -13.36 16.65 25.67
C SER A 450 -14.56 16.56 26.60
N SER A 451 -14.33 16.54 27.92
CA SER A 451 -15.43 16.55 28.91
C SER A 451 -16.27 17.83 28.84
N VAL A 452 -15.65 18.99 28.62
CA VAL A 452 -16.36 20.26 28.44
C VAL A 452 -17.21 20.25 27.18
N ILE A 453 -16.69 19.70 26.07
CA ILE A 453 -17.43 19.57 24.80
C ILE A 453 -18.59 18.58 24.97
N ASP A 454 -18.40 17.46 25.68
CA ASP A 454 -19.46 16.48 25.97
C ASP A 454 -20.60 17.14 26.74
N GLU A 455 -20.32 17.92 27.78
CA GLU A 455 -21.33 18.64 28.54
C GLU A 455 -22.04 19.72 27.71
N LEU A 456 -21.29 20.45 26.86
CA LEU A 456 -21.86 21.49 25.99
C LEU A 456 -22.79 20.87 24.92
N VAL A 457 -22.40 19.75 24.31
CA VAL A 457 -23.23 19.02 23.35
C VAL A 457 -24.44 18.41 24.05
N SER A 458 -24.28 17.84 25.25
CA SER A 458 -25.39 17.35 26.09
C SER A 458 -26.40 18.44 26.42
N PHE A 459 -25.93 19.61 26.84
CA PHE A 459 -26.78 20.79 27.09
C PHE A 459 -27.54 21.19 25.81
N ARG A 460 -26.85 21.30 24.67
CA ARG A 460 -27.46 21.62 23.39
C ARG A 460 -28.56 20.63 23.01
N VAL A 461 -28.33 19.33 23.23
CA VAL A 461 -29.31 18.26 22.98
C VAL A 461 -30.58 18.49 23.83
N LYS A 462 -30.42 18.76 25.12
CA LYS A 462 -31.56 19.04 26.02
C LYS A 462 -32.37 20.24 25.53
N VAL A 463 -31.73 21.35 25.17
CA VAL A 463 -32.38 22.55 24.64
C VAL A 463 -33.09 22.27 23.32
N ARG A 464 -32.44 21.55 22.39
CA ARG A 464 -33.03 21.19 21.11
C ARG A 464 -34.23 20.26 21.27
N ASN A 465 -34.14 19.26 22.13
CA ASN A 465 -35.23 18.32 22.39
C ASN A 465 -36.42 19.05 23.05
N TYR A 466 -36.18 19.98 23.99
CA TYR A 466 -37.22 20.82 24.55
C TYR A 466 -37.89 21.70 23.48
N ALA A 467 -37.12 22.29 22.58
CA ALA A 467 -37.64 23.12 21.50
C ALA A 467 -38.49 22.33 20.48
N LEU A 468 -38.20 21.04 20.30
CA LEU A 468 -38.94 20.15 19.41
C LEU A 468 -40.07 19.37 20.10
N ALA A 469 -40.10 19.33 21.44
CA ALA A 469 -41.10 18.57 22.19
C ALA A 469 -42.50 19.21 22.11
N MET A 470 -43.50 18.34 21.94
CA MET A 470 -44.90 18.76 22.00
C MET A 470 -45.44 18.61 23.43
N PRO A 471 -46.14 19.60 23.97
CA PRO A 471 -46.84 19.43 25.23
C PRO A 471 -48.05 18.49 25.02
N GLY A 472 -48.16 17.42 25.79
CA GLY A 472 -49.38 16.62 25.88
C GLY A 472 -49.38 15.25 25.18
N ALA A 473 -48.22 14.58 25.04
CA ALA A 473 -48.19 13.18 24.54
C ALA A 473 -48.47 12.13 25.64
N THR A 474 -49.14 12.48 26.71
CA THR A 474 -49.46 11.56 27.82
C THR A 474 -50.96 11.44 28.06
N GLU A 475 -51.78 11.22 27.05
CA GLU A 475 -53.10 10.55 27.14
C GLU A 475 -53.72 10.53 25.74
N ALA A 476 -53.53 9.44 25.04
CA ALA A 476 -54.23 9.20 23.79
C ALA A 476 -55.67 8.78 24.09
N VAL A 477 -56.60 9.74 23.98
CA VAL A 477 -58.01 9.40 23.83
C VAL A 477 -58.20 8.76 22.45
N GLN A 478 -58.59 7.51 22.41
CA GLN A 478 -58.95 6.80 21.17
C GLN A 478 -60.21 7.44 20.56
N VAL A 479 -60.02 8.26 19.53
CA VAL A 479 -61.11 8.77 18.67
C VAL A 479 -61.09 8.02 17.37
N GLU A 480 -62.21 7.37 17.00
CA GLU A 480 -62.33 6.61 15.75
C GLU A 480 -61.96 7.46 14.52
N GLU A 481 -61.11 6.89 13.65
CA GLU A 481 -60.67 7.54 12.39
C GLU A 481 -61.85 7.65 11.42
N GLY A 482 -62.30 8.88 11.18
CA GLY A 482 -63.32 9.14 10.14
C GLY A 482 -64.30 10.25 10.42
N THR A 483 -64.41 10.72 11.63
CA THR A 483 -65.35 11.76 12.03
C THR A 483 -64.86 13.18 11.74
N ILE A 484 -65.76 14.13 11.41
CA ILE A 484 -65.45 15.55 11.17
C ILE A 484 -64.73 16.16 12.39
N LEU A 485 -65.03 15.63 13.57
CA LEU A 485 -64.37 16.02 14.84
C LEU A 485 -62.90 15.66 14.87
N ALA A 486 -62.51 14.49 14.37
CA ALA A 486 -61.11 14.03 14.29
C ALA A 486 -60.26 14.86 13.28
N LYS A 487 -60.89 15.36 12.21
CA LYS A 487 -60.23 16.28 11.26
C LYS A 487 -60.01 17.69 11.85
N LYS A 488 -60.93 18.15 12.67
CA LYS A 488 -60.84 19.48 13.34
C LYS A 488 -59.75 19.48 14.43
N THR A 489 -59.69 18.42 15.23
CA THR A 489 -58.61 18.25 16.25
C THR A 489 -57.22 18.09 15.58
N LYS A 490 -57.08 17.34 14.48
CA LYS A 490 -55.79 17.27 13.76
C LYS A 490 -55.36 18.59 13.14
N GLN A 491 -56.27 19.47 12.81
CA GLN A 491 -55.96 20.79 12.25
C GLN A 491 -55.57 21.77 13.35
N GLU A 492 -56.24 21.73 14.48
CA GLU A 492 -55.88 22.51 15.69
C GLU A 492 -54.56 22.08 16.29
N GLU A 493 -54.25 20.79 16.30
CA GLU A 493 -52.92 20.26 16.69
C GLU A 493 -51.81 20.74 15.76
N LYS A 494 -52.06 20.79 14.45
CA LYS A 494 -51.10 21.30 13.47
C LYS A 494 -50.81 22.79 13.67
N GLU A 495 -51.84 23.59 13.94
CA GLU A 495 -51.70 25.02 14.15
C GLU A 495 -50.96 25.32 15.48
N THR A 496 -51.33 24.61 16.55
CA THR A 496 -50.63 24.67 17.85
C THR A 496 -49.16 24.29 17.74
N ARG A 497 -48.89 23.24 16.95
CA ARG A 497 -47.49 22.81 16.66
C ARG A 497 -46.73 23.91 15.93
N ARG A 498 -47.34 24.53 14.94
CA ARG A 498 -46.72 25.61 14.16
C ARG A 498 -46.42 26.83 15.03
N GLN A 499 -47.36 27.19 15.90
CA GLN A 499 -47.21 28.33 16.78
C GLN A 499 -46.10 28.10 17.83
N LEU A 500 -46.04 26.92 18.44
CA LEU A 500 -44.99 26.52 19.36
C LEU A 500 -43.60 26.46 18.71
N LEU A 501 -43.50 26.00 17.46
CA LEU A 501 -42.25 25.99 16.73
C LEU A 501 -41.77 27.41 16.42
N LEU A 502 -42.67 28.35 16.08
CA LEU A 502 -42.35 29.76 15.88
C LEU A 502 -41.89 30.44 17.19
N GLU A 503 -42.53 30.14 18.30
CA GLU A 503 -42.18 30.67 19.62
C GLU A 503 -40.82 30.17 20.11
N ARG A 504 -40.44 28.93 19.73
CA ARG A 504 -39.17 28.26 20.12
C ARG A 504 -38.09 28.33 19.04
N GLU A 505 -38.37 28.98 17.92
CA GLU A 505 -37.40 29.17 16.84
C GLU A 505 -36.07 29.81 17.30
N PRO A 506 -36.06 30.82 18.22
CA PRO A 506 -34.82 31.37 18.74
C PRO A 506 -33.92 30.34 19.45
N LEU A 507 -34.50 29.31 20.11
CA LEU A 507 -33.75 28.25 20.77
C LEU A 507 -33.13 27.29 19.73
N LEU A 508 -33.85 26.98 18.65
CA LEU A 508 -33.33 26.17 17.55
C LEU A 508 -32.20 26.89 16.81
N GLN A 509 -32.39 28.19 16.56
CA GLN A 509 -31.33 29.02 15.95
C GLN A 509 -30.08 29.09 16.83
N ALA A 510 -30.23 29.22 18.15
CA ALA A 510 -29.11 29.19 19.10
C ALA A 510 -28.37 27.83 19.04
N CYS A 511 -29.11 26.71 18.96
CA CYS A 511 -28.51 25.37 18.79
C CYS A 511 -27.75 25.22 17.46
N ASP A 512 -28.27 25.81 16.38
CA ASP A 512 -27.61 25.77 15.06
C ASP A 512 -26.43 26.72 14.96
N ASN A 513 -26.49 27.86 15.63
CA ASN A 513 -25.35 28.78 15.75
C ASN A 513 -24.21 28.10 16.52
N LEU A 514 -24.50 27.54 17.70
CA LEU A 514 -23.50 26.81 18.48
C LEU A 514 -22.84 25.68 17.67
N ARG A 515 -23.62 24.96 16.86
CA ARG A 515 -23.06 23.92 15.97
C ARG A 515 -22.10 24.52 14.93
N ARG A 516 -22.44 25.67 14.33
CA ARG A 516 -21.57 26.38 13.37
C ARG A 516 -20.31 26.93 14.04
N ASP A 517 -20.46 27.51 15.22
CA ASP A 517 -19.33 28.07 15.95
C ASP A 517 -18.35 26.97 16.38
N LEU A 518 -18.85 25.81 16.83
CA LEU A 518 -18.02 24.64 17.14
C LEU A 518 -17.32 24.09 15.90
N ALA A 519 -18.00 24.07 14.73
CA ALA A 519 -17.39 23.66 13.47
C ALA A 519 -16.24 24.60 13.05
N ALA A 520 -16.34 25.91 13.35
CA ALA A 520 -15.25 26.85 13.13
C ALA A 520 -14.01 26.56 13.99
N PHE A 521 -14.14 25.84 15.09
CA PHE A 521 -13.03 25.34 15.92
C PHE A 521 -12.63 23.91 15.58
N GLY A 522 -13.13 23.33 14.47
CA GLY A 522 -12.83 21.97 14.08
C GLY A 522 -13.64 20.89 14.83
N ILE A 523 -14.73 21.27 15.52
CA ILE A 523 -15.59 20.35 16.24
C ILE A 523 -16.90 20.19 15.48
N ASN A 524 -17.09 19.06 14.82
CA ASN A 524 -18.28 18.76 14.04
C ASN A 524 -19.32 18.03 14.90
N VAL A 525 -20.49 18.66 15.09
CA VAL A 525 -21.62 18.09 15.86
C VAL A 525 -22.62 17.47 14.89
N LYS A 526 -22.93 16.18 15.06
CA LYS A 526 -23.89 15.40 14.26
C LYS A 526 -25.15 15.13 15.09
N ASP A 527 -26.29 15.66 14.63
CA ASP A 527 -27.60 15.37 15.23
C ASP A 527 -28.20 14.08 14.68
N ARG A 528 -28.68 13.19 15.57
CA ARG A 528 -29.36 11.95 15.24
C ARG A 528 -30.61 11.79 16.11
N GLY A 529 -31.78 12.16 15.55
CA GLY A 529 -33.02 12.13 16.30
C GLY A 529 -32.97 13.00 17.57
N THR A 530 -33.03 12.37 18.74
CA THR A 530 -33.01 13.01 20.04
C THR A 530 -31.61 13.13 20.68
N THR A 531 -30.58 12.63 20.00
CA THR A 531 -29.19 12.63 20.47
C THR A 531 -28.27 13.37 19.51
N SER A 532 -27.09 13.79 19.98
CA SER A 532 -26.01 14.35 19.15
C SER A 532 -24.69 13.75 19.56
N THR A 533 -23.84 13.58 18.56
CA THR A 533 -22.43 13.15 18.73
C THR A 533 -21.51 14.21 18.13
N TRP A 534 -20.25 14.22 18.52
CA TRP A 534 -19.28 15.16 17.98
C TRP A 534 -17.96 14.48 17.63
N GLU A 535 -17.23 15.09 16.72
CA GLU A 535 -15.90 14.65 16.28
C GLU A 535 -15.00 15.85 16.03
N VAL A 536 -13.68 15.69 16.17
CA VAL A 536 -12.72 16.73 15.83
C VAL A 536 -12.31 16.58 14.35
N VAL A 537 -12.42 17.66 13.58
CA VAL A 537 -12.01 17.74 12.16
C VAL A 537 -10.80 18.65 12.05
N ASP A 538 -9.72 18.19 11.42
CA ASP A 538 -8.48 18.96 11.24
C ASP A 538 -8.68 20.11 10.22
N GLN A 539 -8.70 21.34 10.68
CA GLN A 539 -8.96 22.55 9.87
C GLN A 539 -7.82 22.96 8.94
N ARG A 540 -6.62 22.41 9.05
CA ARG A 540 -5.46 22.80 8.21
C ARG A 540 -5.65 22.53 6.71
N ARG A 541 -6.83 22.12 6.26
CA ARG A 541 -7.12 21.67 4.89
C ARG A 541 -8.10 22.53 4.09
N GLU A 542 -8.77 23.52 4.68
CA GLU A 542 -9.67 24.40 3.91
C GLU A 542 -8.98 25.63 3.30
N GLU A 543 -7.82 26.05 3.80
CA GLU A 543 -7.07 27.20 3.27
C GLU A 543 -6.34 26.95 1.93
N GLN A 544 -6.39 25.72 1.39
CA GLN A 544 -5.76 25.37 0.09
C GLN A 544 -6.76 25.09 -1.05
N ARG A 545 -8.00 25.55 -0.96
CA ARG A 545 -8.84 25.62 -2.17
C ARG A 545 -8.44 26.86 -2.98
N PRO A 546 -7.92 26.71 -4.21
CA PRO A 546 -7.81 27.87 -5.10
C PRO A 546 -9.23 28.37 -5.37
N GLU A 547 -9.48 29.65 -5.14
CA GLU A 547 -10.67 30.33 -5.62
C GLU A 547 -10.72 30.13 -7.14
N THR A 548 -11.65 29.32 -7.61
CA THR A 548 -12.00 29.29 -9.02
C THR A 548 -12.68 30.61 -9.32
N GLY A 549 -11.91 31.56 -9.83
CA GLY A 549 -12.37 32.84 -10.34
C GLY A 549 -13.41 32.62 -11.43
N SER A 550 -14.47 33.38 -11.33
CA SER A 550 -15.56 33.61 -12.23
C SER A 550 -15.13 33.83 -13.71
#